data_e0b538758f80848daede160147684421
#
_entry.id   e0b538758f80848daede160147684421
#
_cell.length_a   1.000
_cell.length_b   1.000
_cell.length_c   1.000
_cell.angle_alpha   90.00
_cell.angle_beta   90.00
_cell.angle_gamma   90.00
#
_symmetry.space_group_name_H-M   'P 1'
#
loop_
_entity.id
_entity.type
_entity.pdbx_description
1 polymer ?
#
loop_
_entity_poly.entity_id
_entity_poly.type
_entity_poly.pdbx_seq_one_letter_code
_entity_poly.pdbx_strand_id
1 'polypeptide(L)'
;MRNRVDRDTAATVLSARQAAVLCVLATGLGFQAYRWGWRDSLVTLVAACEVFYLVFVSFKVILAIASYLAPPGGHGAPLPDADDPDLPVFTVLLPNVKEKRHVLQALLESMAALVYPKDKLQVMLLVEHWDIPTQQLFGLAGGMAEEEQLRLPSYARVVLSLPGAPGTKPSACDFGLFHARGQYTVIFDSEDSPDPQMLLKAVRDFRNAPPRVACLQARLLFWNVLPVRLRSPRDWLAAFVTRMYFVEYAVHFEFVLRGMARLGLVPPLGGTSNIFITRVLREIAISTDKLVAGGIPREVAEMMVGAWDPWCVAEDADIAGWLARSGHLVEMITDSWTLEEAPVSPGKAARQRARWGKGYAQAGAVQSRRPVRAARQMGIRPLIAYFLMTIGTPLSLMLNPVFWGLTSAYFVTHSAFIQGLFPATVFYLGALTAVIGNFILFYLQVAACLRDSEPGLVKYMLALAPWWLFTSYSMWKGIIELFIPRLRFHWHVTEHGIVDPETARAEIRRRHQVMSVRSVPTGLP
;
A
#
# COMPACT_ATOMS: atom_id res chain seq x y z
N MET A 1 -25.79 -19.37 7.17
CA MET A 1 -24.42 -19.53 6.65
C MET A 1 -24.30 -18.68 5.37
N ARG A 2 -23.77 -17.46 5.42
CA ARG A 2 -23.40 -16.73 4.20
C ARG A 2 -22.31 -17.53 3.50
N ASN A 3 -22.49 -17.84 2.20
CA ASN A 3 -21.51 -18.57 1.40
C ASN A 3 -20.12 -17.95 1.59
N ARG A 4 -19.15 -18.72 2.13
CA ARG A 4 -17.75 -18.32 2.14
C ARG A 4 -17.37 -17.92 0.72
N VAL A 5 -16.74 -16.76 0.57
CA VAL A 5 -16.27 -16.29 -0.73
C VAL A 5 -15.17 -17.24 -1.19
N ASP A 6 -15.37 -17.88 -2.35
CA ASP A 6 -14.35 -18.73 -2.97
C ASP A 6 -13.22 -17.83 -3.51
N ARG A 7 -12.17 -17.61 -2.68
CA ARG A 7 -11.01 -16.77 -3.00
C ARG A 7 -10.03 -17.48 -3.91
N ASP A 8 -9.59 -16.80 -4.95
CA ASP A 8 -8.42 -17.20 -5.75
C ASP A 8 -7.14 -16.64 -5.09
N THR A 9 -5.96 -17.23 -5.38
CA THR A 9 -4.66 -16.83 -4.80
C THR A 9 -3.67 -16.38 -5.87
N ALA A 10 -2.68 -15.57 -5.51
CA ALA A 10 -1.60 -15.15 -6.40
C ALA A 10 -0.53 -16.23 -6.66
N ALA A 11 -0.71 -17.46 -6.13
CA ALA A 11 0.21 -18.58 -6.36
C ALA A 11 0.46 -18.85 -7.86
N THR A 12 -0.52 -18.53 -8.71
CA THR A 12 -0.33 -18.48 -10.17
C THR A 12 -0.46 -17.03 -10.66
N VAL A 13 0.42 -16.58 -11.56
CA VAL A 13 0.38 -15.20 -12.09
C VAL A 13 -0.85 -15.00 -12.97
N LEU A 14 -1.00 -15.83 -13.98
CA LEU A 14 -2.13 -15.82 -14.92
C LEU A 14 -2.83 -17.17 -14.94
N SER A 15 -4.15 -17.17 -14.88
CA SER A 15 -4.94 -18.37 -15.14
C SER A 15 -4.92 -18.73 -16.63
N ALA A 16 -5.20 -19.99 -16.97
CA ALA A 16 -5.29 -20.43 -18.36
C ALA A 16 -6.29 -19.59 -19.18
N ARG A 17 -7.41 -19.15 -18.56
CA ARG A 17 -8.39 -18.27 -19.22
C ARG A 17 -7.83 -16.90 -19.52
N GLN A 18 -7.08 -16.30 -18.60
CA GLN A 18 -6.42 -15.00 -18.82
C GLN A 18 -5.36 -15.11 -19.91
N ALA A 19 -4.55 -16.16 -19.89
CA ALA A 19 -3.57 -16.43 -20.94
C ALA A 19 -4.26 -16.56 -22.32
N ALA A 20 -5.36 -17.32 -22.39
CA ALA A 20 -6.15 -17.44 -23.62
C ALA A 20 -6.70 -16.08 -24.10
N VAL A 21 -7.24 -15.26 -23.20
CA VAL A 21 -7.72 -13.91 -23.57
C VAL A 21 -6.58 -13.05 -24.10
N LEU A 22 -5.41 -13.07 -23.46
CA LEU A 22 -4.24 -12.33 -23.94
C LEU A 22 -3.76 -12.82 -25.31
N CYS A 23 -3.79 -14.14 -25.55
CA CYS A 23 -3.48 -14.72 -26.87
C CYS A 23 -4.48 -14.25 -27.93
N VAL A 24 -5.80 -14.24 -27.61
CA VAL A 24 -6.84 -13.76 -28.53
C VAL A 24 -6.63 -12.27 -28.84
N LEU A 25 -6.33 -11.44 -27.83
CA LEU A 25 -6.04 -10.02 -28.03
C LEU A 25 -4.79 -9.82 -28.90
N ALA A 26 -3.70 -10.54 -28.62
CA ALA A 26 -2.48 -10.46 -29.42
C ALA A 26 -2.72 -10.91 -30.87
N THR A 27 -3.47 -12.00 -31.07
CA THR A 27 -3.86 -12.48 -32.41
C THR A 27 -4.74 -11.46 -33.13
N GLY A 28 -5.69 -10.84 -32.42
CA GLY A 28 -6.54 -9.78 -32.94
C GLY A 28 -5.75 -8.55 -33.41
N LEU A 29 -4.77 -8.10 -32.59
CA LEU A 29 -3.85 -7.03 -32.99
C LEU A 29 -2.98 -7.42 -34.20
N GLY A 30 -2.48 -8.65 -34.25
CA GLY A 30 -1.75 -9.16 -35.39
C GLY A 30 -2.60 -9.22 -36.66
N PHE A 31 -3.85 -9.67 -36.56
CA PHE A 31 -4.81 -9.66 -37.66
C PHE A 31 -5.16 -8.25 -38.13
N GLN A 32 -5.35 -7.31 -37.19
CA GLN A 32 -5.55 -5.89 -37.50
C GLN A 32 -4.36 -5.33 -38.27
N ALA A 33 -3.12 -5.62 -37.80
CA ALA A 33 -1.90 -5.17 -38.47
C ALA A 33 -1.76 -5.77 -39.88
N TYR A 34 -2.16 -7.03 -40.05
CA TYR A 34 -2.20 -7.68 -41.37
C TYR A 34 -3.24 -7.06 -42.30
N ARG A 35 -4.46 -6.77 -41.78
CA ARG A 35 -5.62 -6.32 -42.59
C ARG A 35 -5.57 -4.83 -42.96
N TRP A 36 -5.16 -3.97 -42.01
CA TRP A 36 -5.19 -2.51 -42.16
C TRP A 36 -3.78 -1.87 -42.20
N GLY A 37 -2.75 -2.68 -42.06
CA GLY A 37 -1.38 -2.20 -42.00
C GLY A 37 -0.91 -1.92 -40.56
N TRP A 38 0.39 -2.09 -40.38
CA TRP A 38 1.03 -1.94 -39.08
C TRP A 38 0.99 -0.49 -38.55
N ARG A 39 1.00 0.52 -39.46
CA ARG A 39 0.94 1.93 -39.09
C ARG A 39 -0.40 2.29 -38.45
N ASP A 40 -1.52 1.92 -39.08
CA ASP A 40 -2.86 2.20 -38.57
C ASP A 40 -3.11 1.47 -37.24
N SER A 41 -2.53 0.30 -37.08
CA SER A 41 -2.57 -0.45 -35.82
C SER A 41 -1.79 0.27 -34.71
N LEU A 42 -0.64 0.86 -35.00
CA LEU A 42 0.10 1.68 -34.05
C LEU A 42 -0.66 2.97 -33.70
N VAL A 43 -1.29 3.64 -34.68
CA VAL A 43 -2.15 4.81 -34.42
C VAL A 43 -3.30 4.43 -33.47
N THR A 44 -3.95 3.29 -33.71
CA THR A 44 -5.03 2.79 -32.84
C THR A 44 -4.51 2.51 -31.43
N LEU A 45 -3.33 1.90 -31.29
CA LEU A 45 -2.72 1.64 -29.99
C LEU A 45 -2.37 2.95 -29.25
N VAL A 46 -1.78 3.93 -29.94
CA VAL A 46 -1.49 5.25 -29.36
C VAL A 46 -2.78 5.93 -28.92
N ALA A 47 -3.82 5.93 -29.77
CA ALA A 47 -5.12 6.49 -29.41
C ALA A 47 -5.74 5.81 -28.16
N ALA A 48 -5.65 4.47 -28.08
CA ALA A 48 -6.12 3.74 -26.92
C ALA A 48 -5.35 4.10 -25.63
N CYS A 49 -4.03 4.31 -25.73
CA CYS A 49 -3.21 4.76 -24.60
C CYS A 49 -3.61 6.19 -24.17
N GLU A 50 -3.86 7.11 -25.11
CA GLU A 50 -4.29 8.47 -24.78
C GLU A 50 -5.67 8.50 -24.10
N VAL A 51 -6.62 7.70 -24.58
CA VAL A 51 -7.92 7.53 -23.92
C VAL A 51 -7.75 6.96 -22.51
N PHE A 52 -6.89 5.95 -22.35
CA PHE A 52 -6.57 5.41 -21.03
C PHE A 52 -6.00 6.48 -20.09
N TYR A 53 -5.05 7.29 -20.54
CA TYR A 53 -4.49 8.39 -19.74
C TYR A 53 -5.55 9.43 -19.35
N LEU A 54 -6.43 9.81 -20.28
CA LEU A 54 -7.52 10.74 -19.99
C LEU A 54 -8.43 10.19 -18.89
N VAL A 55 -8.84 8.92 -19.01
CA VAL A 55 -9.67 8.24 -17.99
C VAL A 55 -8.95 8.18 -16.66
N PHE A 56 -7.67 7.81 -16.66
CA PHE A 56 -6.86 7.68 -15.45
C PHE A 56 -6.65 9.02 -14.73
N VAL A 57 -6.35 10.09 -15.47
CA VAL A 57 -6.21 11.43 -14.89
C VAL A 57 -7.56 11.94 -14.37
N SER A 58 -8.64 11.80 -15.15
CA SER A 58 -9.98 12.18 -14.74
C SER A 58 -10.40 11.46 -13.45
N PHE A 59 -10.07 10.17 -13.33
CA PHE A 59 -10.29 9.41 -12.11
C PHE A 59 -9.56 10.03 -10.91
N LYS A 60 -8.27 10.39 -11.05
CA LYS A 60 -7.50 11.06 -9.97
C LYS A 60 -8.11 12.41 -9.57
N VAL A 61 -8.60 13.18 -10.53
CA VAL A 61 -9.30 14.46 -10.29
C VAL A 61 -10.59 14.23 -9.49
N ILE A 62 -11.40 13.27 -9.90
CA ILE A 62 -12.64 12.92 -9.20
C ILE A 62 -12.34 12.52 -7.75
N LEU A 63 -11.31 11.71 -7.52
CA LEU A 63 -10.91 11.32 -6.17
C LEU A 63 -10.46 12.52 -5.34
N ALA A 64 -9.69 13.44 -5.92
CA ALA A 64 -9.24 14.64 -5.23
C ALA A 64 -10.43 15.53 -4.82
N ILE A 65 -11.38 15.76 -5.74
CA ILE A 65 -12.62 16.50 -5.42
C ILE A 65 -13.41 15.80 -4.31
N ALA A 66 -13.60 14.49 -4.42
CA ALA A 66 -14.32 13.70 -3.42
C ALA A 66 -13.65 13.75 -2.03
N SER A 67 -12.32 13.82 -1.98
CA SER A 67 -11.59 13.92 -0.72
C SER A 67 -11.87 15.23 0.04
N TYR A 68 -12.06 16.34 -0.65
CA TYR A 68 -12.45 17.61 -0.05
C TYR A 68 -13.88 17.58 0.51
N LEU A 69 -14.76 16.77 -0.07
CA LEU A 69 -16.13 16.59 0.36
C LEU A 69 -16.29 15.50 1.44
N ALA A 70 -15.18 14.88 1.86
CA ALA A 70 -15.21 13.86 2.89
C ALA A 70 -15.42 14.50 4.28
N PRO A 71 -16.25 13.90 5.16
CA PRO A 71 -16.47 14.40 6.50
C PRO A 71 -15.18 14.41 7.32
N PRO A 72 -15.09 15.21 8.36
CA PRO A 72 -14.00 15.16 9.34
C PRO A 72 -13.99 13.78 10.04
N GLY A 73 -12.86 13.45 10.66
CA GLY A 73 -12.67 12.19 11.37
C GLY A 73 -13.74 11.95 12.43
N GLY A 74 -14.15 10.70 12.58
CA GLY A 74 -15.12 10.27 13.58
C GLY A 74 -16.49 10.89 13.44
N HIS A 75 -16.81 11.46 12.28
CA HIS A 75 -18.09 12.18 12.07
C HIS A 75 -18.39 13.24 13.18
N GLY A 76 -17.33 13.77 13.81
CA GLY A 76 -17.45 14.74 14.90
C GLY A 76 -17.79 14.15 16.27
N ALA A 77 -17.83 12.83 16.41
CA ALA A 77 -18.09 12.17 17.69
C ALA A 77 -16.88 12.30 18.66
N PRO A 78 -17.12 12.42 19.98
CA PRO A 78 -16.06 12.45 20.98
C PRO A 78 -15.32 11.10 21.04
N LEU A 79 -14.06 11.14 21.51
CA LEU A 79 -13.31 9.91 21.79
C LEU A 79 -13.94 9.16 22.97
N PRO A 80 -13.96 7.83 22.96
CA PRO A 80 -14.27 7.04 24.13
C PRO A 80 -13.28 7.34 25.27
N ASP A 81 -13.74 7.20 26.50
CA ASP A 81 -12.84 7.25 27.65
C ASP A 81 -11.88 6.05 27.60
N ALA A 82 -10.62 6.28 27.94
CA ALA A 82 -9.62 5.21 28.00
C ALA A 82 -9.93 4.17 29.12
N ASP A 83 -10.70 4.57 30.12
CA ASP A 83 -11.14 3.71 31.24
C ASP A 83 -12.54 3.08 31.02
N ASP A 84 -13.14 3.26 29.82
CA ASP A 84 -14.44 2.68 29.47
C ASP A 84 -14.36 1.14 29.54
N PRO A 85 -15.13 0.48 30.43
CA PRO A 85 -15.12 -0.98 30.55
C PRO A 85 -15.59 -1.70 29.27
N ASP A 86 -16.36 -1.02 28.42
CA ASP A 86 -16.89 -1.59 27.17
C ASP A 86 -15.94 -1.42 25.99
N LEU A 87 -14.69 -0.96 26.20
CA LEU A 87 -13.69 -0.95 25.15
C LEU A 87 -13.39 -2.37 24.67
N PRO A 88 -13.33 -2.60 23.36
CA PRO A 88 -13.05 -3.92 22.77
C PRO A 88 -11.59 -4.33 22.97
N VAL A 89 -11.32 -5.63 22.95
CA VAL A 89 -9.94 -6.15 22.90
C VAL A 89 -9.37 -5.95 21.50
N PHE A 90 -8.15 -5.42 21.43
CA PHE A 90 -7.36 -5.35 20.20
C PHE A 90 -6.29 -6.43 20.16
N THR A 91 -6.15 -7.07 19.01
CA THR A 91 -4.96 -7.85 18.65
C THR A 91 -4.08 -6.98 17.78
N VAL A 92 -2.83 -6.78 18.18
CA VAL A 92 -1.80 -6.04 17.44
C VAL A 92 -0.82 -7.03 16.86
N LEU A 93 -0.70 -7.06 15.53
CA LEU A 93 0.22 -7.91 14.80
C LEU A 93 1.45 -7.09 14.38
N LEU A 94 2.63 -7.54 14.81
CA LEU A 94 3.92 -6.91 14.55
C LEU A 94 4.82 -7.88 13.76
N PRO A 95 4.72 -7.94 12.43
CA PRO A 95 5.60 -8.78 11.61
C PRO A 95 7.02 -8.24 11.60
N ASN A 96 8.00 -9.08 11.98
CA ASN A 96 9.39 -8.70 12.12
C ASN A 96 10.31 -9.72 11.42
N VAL A 97 11.27 -9.22 10.64
CA VAL A 97 12.27 -10.06 9.96
C VAL A 97 13.64 -9.38 9.99
N LYS A 98 14.60 -9.97 10.72
CA LYS A 98 16.00 -9.50 10.82
C LYS A 98 16.13 -8.05 11.25
N GLU A 99 15.27 -7.60 12.15
CA GLU A 99 15.28 -6.23 12.63
C GLU A 99 16.39 -6.00 13.66
N LYS A 100 16.89 -4.78 13.68
CA LYS A 100 17.91 -4.36 14.66
C LYS A 100 17.27 -4.18 16.03
N ARG A 101 18.03 -4.47 17.09
CA ARG A 101 17.57 -4.33 18.47
C ARG A 101 16.92 -2.98 18.77
N HIS A 102 17.52 -1.86 18.33
CA HIS A 102 16.99 -0.52 18.60
C HIS A 102 15.66 -0.23 17.87
N VAL A 103 15.41 -0.86 16.70
CA VAL A 103 14.15 -0.75 15.97
C VAL A 103 13.04 -1.45 16.75
N LEU A 104 13.28 -2.70 17.17
CA LEU A 104 12.31 -3.46 17.99
C LEU A 104 12.06 -2.80 19.34
N GLN A 105 13.08 -2.22 19.96
CA GLN A 105 12.91 -1.46 21.19
C GLN A 105 12.03 -0.22 20.97
N ALA A 106 12.25 0.55 19.92
CA ALA A 106 11.42 1.71 19.58
C ALA A 106 9.96 1.30 19.27
N LEU A 107 9.76 0.16 18.59
CA LEU A 107 8.44 -0.40 18.35
C LEU A 107 7.72 -0.73 19.66
N LEU A 108 8.39 -1.43 20.61
CA LEU A 108 7.82 -1.75 21.92
C LEU A 108 7.51 -0.48 22.72
N GLU A 109 8.39 0.55 22.66
CA GLU A 109 8.14 1.87 23.25
C GLU A 109 6.88 2.51 22.64
N SER A 110 6.69 2.42 21.32
CA SER A 110 5.49 2.92 20.63
C SER A 110 4.22 2.19 21.05
N MET A 111 4.29 0.86 21.24
CA MET A 111 3.16 0.06 21.75
C MET A 111 2.83 0.40 23.20
N ALA A 112 3.83 0.67 24.04
CA ALA A 112 3.63 1.12 25.41
C ALA A 112 2.97 2.50 25.48
N ALA A 113 3.27 3.39 24.51
CA ALA A 113 2.72 4.74 24.42
C ALA A 113 1.25 4.80 23.97
N LEU A 114 0.69 3.71 23.44
CA LEU A 114 -0.73 3.67 23.06
C LEU A 114 -1.62 3.94 24.27
N VAL A 115 -2.50 4.92 24.15
CA VAL A 115 -3.52 5.26 25.15
C VAL A 115 -4.68 4.29 25.01
N TYR A 116 -4.49 3.12 25.63
CA TYR A 116 -5.47 2.02 25.63
C TYR A 116 -5.21 1.08 26.82
N PRO A 117 -6.25 0.51 27.48
CA PRO A 117 -6.07 -0.42 28.60
C PRO A 117 -5.18 -1.60 28.19
N LYS A 118 -4.12 -1.86 28.96
CA LYS A 118 -3.12 -2.88 28.60
C LYS A 118 -3.65 -4.31 28.72
N ASP A 119 -4.62 -4.55 29.56
CA ASP A 119 -5.35 -5.82 29.69
C ASP A 119 -6.27 -6.11 28.48
N LYS A 120 -6.63 -5.07 27.72
CA LYS A 120 -7.39 -5.14 26.46
C LYS A 120 -6.50 -5.13 25.22
N LEU A 121 -5.17 -5.19 25.38
CA LEU A 121 -4.21 -5.33 24.30
C LEU A 121 -3.62 -6.74 24.26
N GLN A 122 -3.63 -7.35 23.08
CA GLN A 122 -2.88 -8.56 22.77
C GLN A 122 -1.85 -8.21 21.70
N VAL A 123 -0.61 -7.95 22.11
CA VAL A 123 0.48 -7.61 21.18
C VAL A 123 1.24 -8.88 20.82
N MET A 124 1.41 -9.14 19.52
CA MET A 124 2.11 -10.32 19.01
C MET A 124 3.23 -9.91 18.06
N LEU A 125 4.46 -10.16 18.48
CA LEU A 125 5.64 -10.05 17.62
C LEU A 125 5.74 -11.33 16.80
N LEU A 126 5.57 -11.20 15.49
CA LEU A 126 5.57 -12.32 14.57
C LEU A 126 7.00 -12.48 14.02
N VAL A 127 7.65 -13.57 14.37
CA VAL A 127 9.06 -13.84 14.04
C VAL A 127 9.16 -15.12 13.22
N GLU A 128 9.95 -15.10 12.17
CA GLU A 128 10.15 -16.26 11.33
C GLU A 128 10.99 -17.33 12.03
N HIS A 129 10.62 -18.61 11.87
CA HIS A 129 11.31 -19.75 12.51
C HIS A 129 12.80 -19.84 12.16
N TRP A 130 13.21 -19.30 11.04
CA TRP A 130 14.61 -19.28 10.57
C TRP A 130 15.38 -18.01 10.97
N ASP A 131 14.71 -17.00 11.56
CA ASP A 131 15.32 -15.74 11.99
C ASP A 131 15.89 -15.84 13.39
N ILE A 132 16.95 -16.64 13.52
CA ILE A 132 17.64 -16.89 14.80
C ILE A 132 18.12 -15.59 15.48
N PRO A 133 18.70 -14.59 14.77
CA PRO A 133 19.10 -13.34 15.42
C PRO A 133 17.94 -12.62 16.15
N THR A 134 16.77 -12.53 15.54
CA THR A 134 15.59 -11.93 16.20
C THR A 134 15.10 -12.79 17.35
N GLN A 135 15.12 -14.12 17.23
CA GLN A 135 14.75 -15.03 18.33
C GLN A 135 15.68 -14.87 19.54
N GLN A 136 16.98 -14.69 19.32
CA GLN A 136 17.97 -14.43 20.38
C GLN A 136 17.64 -13.15 21.16
N LEU A 137 17.20 -12.08 20.47
CA LEU A 137 16.80 -10.83 21.12
C LEU A 137 15.66 -11.01 22.13
N PHE A 138 14.83 -12.04 21.95
CA PHE A 138 13.71 -12.35 22.85
C PHE A 138 13.95 -13.60 23.74
N GLY A 139 15.18 -14.10 23.80
CA GLY A 139 15.54 -15.25 24.62
C GLY A 139 14.96 -16.60 24.16
N LEU A 140 14.47 -16.69 22.90
CA LEU A 140 13.89 -17.91 22.34
C LEU A 140 14.95 -18.84 21.72
N ALA A 141 16.12 -18.31 21.42
CA ALA A 141 17.28 -19.05 20.95
C ALA A 141 18.51 -18.66 21.80
N GLY A 142 19.40 -19.64 22.06
CA GLY A 142 20.62 -19.42 22.83
C GLY A 142 21.66 -18.55 22.07
N GLY A 143 22.66 -18.05 22.81
CA GLY A 143 23.79 -17.32 22.23
C GLY A 143 23.81 -15.81 22.50
N MET A 144 22.82 -15.26 23.20
CA MET A 144 22.77 -13.87 23.66
C MET A 144 22.64 -13.80 25.17
N ALA A 145 23.39 -12.91 25.82
CA ALA A 145 23.29 -12.70 27.27
C ALA A 145 21.92 -12.12 27.64
N GLU A 146 21.39 -12.52 28.81
CA GLU A 146 20.05 -12.09 29.26
C GLU A 146 19.93 -10.55 29.35
N GLU A 147 21.01 -9.87 29.70
CA GLU A 147 21.09 -8.41 29.79
C GLU A 147 20.96 -7.71 28.43
N GLU A 148 21.30 -8.42 27.35
CA GLU A 148 21.18 -7.93 25.98
C GLU A 148 19.82 -8.24 25.35
N GLN A 149 19.00 -9.08 25.98
CA GLN A 149 17.66 -9.43 25.48
C GLN A 149 16.68 -8.29 25.71
N LEU A 150 15.63 -8.27 24.87
CA LEU A 150 14.50 -7.34 25.00
C LEU A 150 13.44 -7.97 25.92
N ARG A 151 13.10 -7.26 26.98
CA ARG A 151 12.01 -7.69 27.88
C ARG A 151 10.66 -7.33 27.28
N LEU A 152 9.79 -8.31 27.17
CA LEU A 152 8.42 -8.12 26.73
C LEU A 152 7.51 -7.73 27.90
N PRO A 153 6.62 -6.76 27.72
CA PRO A 153 5.56 -6.50 28.69
C PRO A 153 4.56 -7.67 28.74
N SER A 154 3.80 -7.79 29.82
CA SER A 154 2.88 -8.91 30.06
C SER A 154 1.77 -9.07 29.02
N TYR A 155 1.43 -7.99 28.31
CA TYR A 155 0.43 -7.98 27.23
C TYR A 155 1.03 -8.34 25.85
N ALA A 156 2.36 -8.55 25.76
CA ALA A 156 3.05 -8.90 24.53
C ALA A 156 3.66 -10.30 24.56
N ARG A 157 3.69 -10.97 23.42
CA ARG A 157 4.33 -12.27 23.24
C ARG A 157 4.92 -12.42 21.85
N VAL A 158 5.89 -13.32 21.70
CA VAL A 158 6.38 -13.75 20.39
C VAL A 158 5.53 -14.90 19.85
N VAL A 159 5.27 -14.87 18.57
CA VAL A 159 4.66 -15.96 17.80
C VAL A 159 5.63 -16.32 16.67
N LEU A 160 6.07 -17.58 16.65
CA LEU A 160 6.96 -18.08 15.61
C LEU A 160 6.18 -18.67 14.44
N SER A 161 6.62 -18.39 13.22
CA SER A 161 6.15 -19.14 12.05
C SER A 161 6.64 -20.59 12.10
N LEU A 162 5.98 -21.48 11.35
CA LEU A 162 6.37 -22.89 11.29
C LEU A 162 7.31 -23.14 10.09
N PRO A 163 8.21 -24.14 10.19
CA PRO A 163 8.98 -24.64 9.05
C PRO A 163 8.06 -25.03 7.88
N GLY A 164 8.39 -24.57 6.67
CA GLY A 164 7.56 -24.78 5.49
C GLY A 164 6.55 -23.67 5.22
N ALA A 165 6.41 -22.69 6.13
CA ALA A 165 5.65 -21.47 5.86
C ALA A 165 6.39 -20.60 4.82
N PRO A 166 5.67 -19.91 3.93
CA PRO A 166 6.26 -18.84 3.14
C PRO A 166 6.82 -17.76 4.05
N GLY A 167 8.09 -17.39 3.91
CA GLY A 167 8.73 -16.33 4.71
C GLY A 167 8.29 -14.94 4.23
N THR A 168 7.02 -14.62 4.36
CA THR A 168 6.42 -13.37 3.90
C THR A 168 5.57 -12.73 5.00
N LYS A 169 5.44 -11.40 4.96
CA LYS A 169 4.59 -10.65 5.90
C LYS A 169 3.16 -11.19 5.98
N PRO A 170 2.43 -11.43 4.86
CA PRO A 170 1.09 -12.02 4.91
C PRO A 170 1.06 -13.37 5.62
N SER A 171 2.04 -14.25 5.38
CA SER A 171 2.13 -15.54 6.07
C SER A 171 2.30 -15.36 7.59
N ALA A 172 3.21 -14.48 8.01
CA ALA A 172 3.40 -14.17 9.44
C ALA A 172 2.12 -13.62 10.07
N CYS A 173 1.43 -12.68 9.40
CA CYS A 173 0.16 -12.13 9.88
C CYS A 173 -0.93 -13.21 10.02
N ASP A 174 -0.98 -14.20 9.13
CA ASP A 174 -1.94 -15.31 9.24
C ASP A 174 -1.69 -16.22 10.44
N PHE A 175 -0.42 -16.47 10.80
CA PHE A 175 -0.09 -17.16 12.07
C PHE A 175 -0.51 -16.31 13.27
N GLY A 176 -0.25 -15.01 13.25
CA GLY A 176 -0.70 -14.10 14.29
C GLY A 176 -2.23 -14.12 14.44
N LEU A 177 -2.96 -14.05 13.33
CA LEU A 177 -4.41 -14.04 13.30
C LEU A 177 -5.02 -15.34 13.82
N PHE A 178 -4.36 -16.49 13.64
CA PHE A 178 -4.77 -17.76 14.22
C PHE A 178 -4.87 -17.67 15.75
N HIS A 179 -3.97 -16.94 16.38
CA HIS A 179 -3.93 -16.72 17.81
C HIS A 179 -4.68 -15.47 18.30
N ALA A 180 -5.28 -14.70 17.39
CA ALA A 180 -5.94 -13.44 17.70
C ALA A 180 -7.20 -13.66 18.55
N ARG A 181 -7.32 -12.90 19.66
CA ARG A 181 -8.48 -12.90 20.57
C ARG A 181 -9.29 -11.61 20.47
N GLY A 182 -8.68 -10.56 19.90
CA GLY A 182 -9.28 -9.24 19.80
C GLY A 182 -10.50 -9.22 18.88
N GLN A 183 -11.45 -8.36 19.22
CA GLN A 183 -12.56 -8.00 18.34
C GLN A 183 -12.04 -7.29 17.09
N TYR A 184 -10.99 -6.50 17.27
CA TYR A 184 -10.28 -5.82 16.20
C TYR A 184 -8.84 -6.33 16.10
N THR A 185 -8.33 -6.38 14.87
CA THR A 185 -6.94 -6.73 14.56
C THR A 185 -6.30 -5.56 13.82
N VAL A 186 -5.15 -5.10 14.30
CA VAL A 186 -4.35 -4.06 13.64
C VAL A 186 -2.96 -4.59 13.33
N ILE A 187 -2.39 -4.14 12.21
CA ILE A 187 -1.00 -4.45 11.82
C ILE A 187 -0.17 -3.18 11.96
N PHE A 188 1.02 -3.29 12.56
CA PHE A 188 2.06 -2.28 12.51
C PHE A 188 3.36 -2.92 12.04
N ASP A 189 4.08 -2.24 11.17
CA ASP A 189 5.41 -2.65 10.74
C ASP A 189 6.46 -2.34 11.81
N SER A 190 7.64 -2.91 11.71
CA SER A 190 8.66 -2.82 12.76
C SER A 190 9.17 -1.40 13.03
N GLU A 191 9.10 -0.52 12.05
CA GLU A 191 9.51 0.89 12.15
C GLU A 191 8.39 1.86 12.51
N ASP A 192 7.17 1.36 12.70
CA ASP A 192 6.00 2.19 12.90
C ASP A 192 5.95 2.88 14.25
N SER A 193 5.56 4.15 14.23
CA SER A 193 5.20 4.92 15.41
C SER A 193 3.78 5.48 15.22
N PRO A 194 2.74 4.72 15.65
CA PRO A 194 1.36 5.14 15.51
C PRO A 194 1.02 6.30 16.46
N ASP A 195 -0.01 7.06 16.09
CA ASP A 195 -0.66 8.01 16.98
C ASP A 195 -1.07 7.32 18.30
N PRO A 196 -0.66 7.83 19.46
CA PRO A 196 -1.01 7.22 20.74
C PRO A 196 -2.51 7.00 20.96
N GLN A 197 -3.37 7.82 20.38
CA GLN A 197 -4.83 7.71 20.50
C GLN A 197 -5.48 6.91 19.35
N MET A 198 -4.69 6.29 18.45
CA MET A 198 -5.22 5.63 17.26
C MET A 198 -6.29 4.59 17.56
N LEU A 199 -6.12 3.77 18.60
CA LEU A 199 -7.07 2.70 18.92
C LEU A 199 -8.40 3.26 19.46
N LEU A 200 -8.37 4.32 20.27
CA LEU A 200 -9.59 5.02 20.71
C LEU A 200 -10.32 5.66 19.52
N LYS A 201 -9.58 6.30 18.61
CA LYS A 201 -10.13 6.85 17.37
C LYS A 201 -10.76 5.78 16.51
N ALA A 202 -10.12 4.62 16.40
CA ALA A 202 -10.69 3.49 15.67
C ALA A 202 -11.99 2.97 16.30
N VAL A 203 -12.06 2.87 17.63
CA VAL A 203 -13.30 2.48 18.34
C VAL A 203 -14.41 3.50 18.07
N ARG A 204 -14.11 4.80 18.19
CA ARG A 204 -15.03 5.88 17.85
C ARG A 204 -15.57 5.72 16.43
N ASP A 205 -14.67 5.55 15.47
CA ASP A 205 -15.04 5.50 14.06
C ASP A 205 -15.86 4.23 13.75
N PHE A 206 -15.48 3.06 14.26
CA PHE A 206 -16.30 1.84 14.10
C PHE A 206 -17.68 1.93 14.76
N ARG A 207 -17.79 2.61 15.92
CA ARG A 207 -19.09 2.82 16.58
C ARG A 207 -20.02 3.73 15.77
N ASN A 208 -19.46 4.64 14.97
CA ASN A 208 -20.22 5.62 14.17
C ASN A 208 -20.29 5.25 12.67
N ALA A 209 -19.51 4.27 12.22
CA ALA A 209 -19.49 3.85 10.83
C ALA A 209 -20.70 2.98 10.46
N PRO A 210 -21.09 2.98 9.17
CA PRO A 210 -22.08 2.02 8.69
C PRO A 210 -21.68 0.57 9.00
N PRO A 211 -22.62 -0.34 9.30
CA PRO A 211 -22.31 -1.74 9.67
C PRO A 211 -21.54 -2.54 8.62
N ARG A 212 -21.42 -2.02 7.41
CA ARG A 212 -20.66 -2.62 6.31
C ARG A 212 -19.16 -2.29 6.38
N VAL A 213 -18.76 -1.31 7.18
CA VAL A 213 -17.34 -0.96 7.34
C VAL A 213 -16.65 -2.06 8.15
N ALA A 214 -15.65 -2.69 7.55
CA ALA A 214 -14.93 -3.80 8.15
C ALA A 214 -13.43 -3.53 8.32
N CYS A 215 -12.95 -2.44 7.74
CA CYS A 215 -11.57 -1.99 7.87
C CYS A 215 -11.52 -0.47 7.96
N LEU A 216 -10.67 0.01 8.84
CA LEU A 216 -10.27 1.40 8.93
C LEU A 216 -8.78 1.52 8.61
N GLN A 217 -8.41 2.49 7.78
CA GLN A 217 -7.02 2.79 7.43
C GLN A 217 -6.63 4.13 8.04
N ALA A 218 -5.59 4.15 8.86
CA ALA A 218 -4.98 5.40 9.29
C ALA A 218 -4.02 5.94 8.21
N ARG A 219 -3.73 7.23 8.30
CA ARG A 219 -2.81 7.89 7.38
C ARG A 219 -1.37 7.50 7.69
N LEU A 220 -0.57 7.23 6.64
CA LEU A 220 0.87 6.98 6.76
C LEU A 220 1.66 8.23 6.37
N LEU A 221 2.71 8.54 7.14
CA LEU A 221 3.58 9.70 6.98
C LEU A 221 5.03 9.31 7.25
N PHE A 222 5.97 9.91 6.53
CA PHE A 222 7.38 9.71 6.80
C PHE A 222 7.93 10.76 7.78
N TRP A 223 8.65 10.29 8.81
CA TRP A 223 9.28 11.19 9.77
C TRP A 223 10.66 11.67 9.33
N ASN A 224 11.43 10.87 8.57
CA ASN A 224 12.83 11.14 8.21
C ASN A 224 13.02 12.07 6.99
N VAL A 225 12.13 13.05 6.83
CA VAL A 225 12.14 14.05 5.74
C VAL A 225 13.00 15.28 6.06
N LEU A 226 13.72 15.24 7.14
CA LEU A 226 14.41 16.33 7.80
C LEU A 226 15.52 17.00 6.98
N PRO A 227 15.91 18.24 7.41
CA PRO A 227 17.13 18.87 6.93
C PRO A 227 18.35 18.05 7.40
N VAL A 228 18.69 17.03 6.67
CA VAL A 228 20.00 16.41 6.76
C VAL A 228 21.02 17.52 6.45
N ARG A 229 22.09 17.63 7.26
CA ARG A 229 23.22 18.46 6.87
C ARG A 229 23.80 17.88 5.58
N LEU A 230 23.51 18.54 4.47
CA LEU A 230 23.84 18.06 3.12
C LEU A 230 25.35 18.28 2.89
N ARG A 231 26.17 17.35 3.37
CA ARG A 231 27.64 17.42 3.30
C ARG A 231 28.22 16.70 2.09
N SER A 232 27.46 15.80 1.50
CA SER A 232 27.91 14.97 0.38
C SER A 232 26.82 14.83 -0.70
N PRO A 233 27.19 14.48 -1.95
CA PRO A 233 26.21 14.14 -3.00
C PRO A 233 25.27 12.99 -2.59
N ARG A 234 25.71 12.06 -1.73
CA ARG A 234 24.88 10.98 -1.22
C ARG A 234 23.79 11.50 -0.28
N ASP A 235 24.11 12.49 0.56
CA ASP A 235 23.12 13.12 1.45
C ASP A 235 22.06 13.88 0.64
N TRP A 236 22.47 14.57 -0.43
CA TRP A 236 21.54 15.22 -1.35
C TRP A 236 20.59 14.22 -1.99
N LEU A 237 21.11 13.09 -2.45
CA LEU A 237 20.31 12.06 -3.10
C LEU A 237 19.36 11.39 -2.10
N ALA A 238 19.82 11.08 -0.89
CA ALA A 238 18.98 10.55 0.18
C ALA A 238 17.84 11.51 0.54
N ALA A 239 18.19 12.79 0.74
CA ALA A 239 17.22 13.84 1.03
C ALA A 239 16.20 14.04 -0.11
N PHE A 240 16.63 13.91 -1.35
CA PHE A 240 15.74 13.97 -2.51
C PHE A 240 14.75 12.80 -2.49
N VAL A 241 15.24 11.58 -2.33
CA VAL A 241 14.39 10.37 -2.31
C VAL A 241 13.35 10.45 -1.19
N THR A 242 13.76 10.73 0.05
CA THR A 242 12.83 10.79 1.20
C THR A 242 11.75 11.86 1.02
N ARG A 243 12.11 13.04 0.46
CA ARG A 243 11.15 14.12 0.19
C ARG A 243 10.14 13.77 -0.89
N MET A 244 10.59 13.11 -1.96
CA MET A 244 9.69 12.67 -3.02
C MET A 244 8.74 11.57 -2.53
N TYR A 245 9.20 10.67 -1.66
CA TYR A 245 8.33 9.70 -1.00
C TYR A 245 7.26 10.37 -0.15
N PHE A 246 7.65 11.35 0.67
CA PHE A 246 6.71 12.11 1.49
C PHE A 246 5.59 12.75 0.64
N VAL A 247 5.96 13.43 -0.44
CA VAL A 247 5.00 14.09 -1.32
C VAL A 247 4.02 13.11 -1.94
N GLU A 248 4.52 11.98 -2.43
CA GLU A 248 3.64 10.96 -3.03
C GLU A 248 2.68 10.33 -2.02
N TYR A 249 3.17 10.02 -0.80
CA TYR A 249 2.32 9.50 0.27
C TYR A 249 1.28 10.52 0.70
N ALA A 250 1.67 11.79 0.83
CA ALA A 250 0.72 12.86 1.14
C ALA A 250 -0.42 12.91 0.12
N VAL A 251 -0.11 12.86 -1.18
CA VAL A 251 -1.15 12.81 -2.23
C VAL A 251 -1.98 11.52 -2.14
N HIS A 252 -1.31 10.39 -1.93
CA HIS A 252 -1.98 9.09 -1.91
C HIS A 252 -3.00 8.97 -0.77
N PHE A 253 -2.60 9.31 0.45
CA PHE A 253 -3.47 9.19 1.62
C PHE A 253 -4.52 10.31 1.71
N GLU A 254 -4.13 11.56 1.41
CA GLU A 254 -5.04 12.70 1.54
C GLU A 254 -6.06 12.81 0.42
N PHE A 255 -5.68 12.48 -0.81
CA PHE A 255 -6.56 12.68 -1.96
C PHE A 255 -7.07 11.37 -2.54
N VAL A 256 -6.19 10.39 -2.74
CA VAL A 256 -6.57 9.16 -3.45
C VAL A 256 -7.38 8.21 -2.56
N LEU A 257 -6.80 7.74 -1.45
CA LEU A 257 -7.49 6.76 -0.59
C LEU A 257 -8.71 7.37 0.08
N ARG A 258 -8.60 8.61 0.58
CA ARG A 258 -9.72 9.32 1.19
C ARG A 258 -10.86 9.57 0.19
N GLY A 259 -10.54 9.95 -1.05
CA GLY A 259 -11.54 10.13 -2.11
C GLY A 259 -12.21 8.81 -2.48
N MET A 260 -11.45 7.71 -2.56
CA MET A 260 -11.99 6.37 -2.83
C MET A 260 -12.95 5.92 -1.71
N ALA A 261 -12.55 6.06 -0.46
CA ALA A 261 -13.39 5.73 0.70
C ALA A 261 -14.68 6.55 0.68
N ARG A 262 -14.60 7.87 0.46
CA ARG A 262 -15.76 8.77 0.37
C ARG A 262 -16.77 8.35 -0.70
N LEU A 263 -16.29 7.83 -1.83
CA LEU A 263 -17.14 7.38 -2.93
C LEU A 263 -17.63 5.93 -2.78
N GLY A 264 -17.32 5.27 -1.66
CA GLY A 264 -17.63 3.84 -1.45
C GLY A 264 -16.92 2.92 -2.45
N LEU A 265 -15.76 3.34 -2.95
CA LEU A 265 -14.88 2.54 -3.80
C LEU A 265 -13.99 1.64 -2.93
N VAL A 266 -13.08 0.89 -3.56
CA VAL A 266 -12.16 -0.03 -2.88
C VAL A 266 -10.77 0.60 -2.80
N PRO A 267 -10.43 1.33 -1.72
CA PRO A 267 -9.08 1.84 -1.58
C PRO A 267 -8.12 0.66 -1.36
N PRO A 268 -7.03 0.56 -2.13
CA PRO A 268 -5.94 -0.32 -1.75
C PRO A 268 -5.37 0.20 -0.43
N LEU A 269 -5.19 -0.71 0.54
CA LEU A 269 -4.70 -0.34 1.86
C LEU A 269 -3.20 0.04 1.82
N GLY A 270 -2.70 0.63 2.90
CA GLY A 270 -1.32 1.12 2.97
C GLY A 270 -0.29 0.14 3.50
N GLY A 271 -0.64 -1.14 3.67
CA GLY A 271 0.27 -2.18 4.18
C GLY A 271 0.34 -2.24 5.70
N THR A 272 0.27 -1.13 6.38
CA THR A 272 0.28 -1.02 7.84
C THR A 272 -0.82 -0.09 8.35
N SER A 273 -1.05 -0.05 9.65
CA SER A 273 -2.08 0.77 10.32
C SER A 273 -3.49 0.52 9.77
N ASN A 274 -3.71 -0.72 9.33
CA ASN A 274 -5.00 -1.24 8.91
C ASN A 274 -5.66 -1.90 10.11
N ILE A 275 -6.83 -1.41 10.48
CA ILE A 275 -7.60 -1.92 11.62
C ILE A 275 -8.81 -2.65 11.08
N PHE A 276 -8.86 -3.95 11.31
CA PHE A 276 -9.89 -4.84 10.78
C PHE A 276 -10.82 -5.35 11.87
N ILE A 277 -12.07 -5.61 11.52
CA ILE A 277 -12.94 -6.47 12.30
C ILE A 277 -12.43 -7.90 12.17
N THR A 278 -11.88 -8.48 13.26
CA THR A 278 -11.22 -9.80 13.26
C THR A 278 -12.12 -10.91 12.69
N ARG A 279 -13.42 -10.89 13.01
CA ARG A 279 -14.38 -11.85 12.47
C ARG A 279 -14.46 -11.81 10.94
N VAL A 280 -14.41 -10.61 10.34
CA VAL A 280 -14.47 -10.45 8.89
C VAL A 280 -13.22 -11.01 8.22
N LEU A 281 -12.03 -10.83 8.79
CA LEU A 281 -10.80 -11.45 8.29
C LEU A 281 -10.94 -12.98 8.18
N ARG A 282 -11.52 -13.61 9.21
CA ARG A 282 -11.77 -15.07 9.21
C ARG A 282 -12.85 -15.50 8.22
N GLU A 283 -13.84 -14.66 7.97
CA GLU A 283 -14.92 -14.93 6.99
C GLU A 283 -14.42 -14.90 5.54
N ILE A 284 -13.48 -14.02 5.23
CA ILE A 284 -12.90 -13.88 3.88
C ILE A 284 -11.66 -14.74 3.65
N ALA A 285 -11.34 -15.64 4.55
CA ALA A 285 -10.12 -16.45 4.53
C ALA A 285 -10.04 -17.38 3.30
N ILE A 286 -8.83 -17.57 2.79
CA ILE A 286 -8.47 -18.60 1.81
C ILE A 286 -8.64 -19.95 2.49
N SER A 287 -9.23 -20.93 1.79
CA SER A 287 -9.38 -22.27 2.37
C SER A 287 -8.03 -22.98 2.51
N THR A 288 -7.88 -23.81 3.55
CA THR A 288 -6.69 -24.64 3.79
C THR A 288 -6.29 -25.44 2.54
N ASP A 289 -7.27 -26.03 1.84
CA ASP A 289 -6.98 -26.79 0.62
C ASP A 289 -6.34 -25.96 -0.50
N LYS A 290 -6.68 -24.67 -0.61
CA LYS A 290 -6.03 -23.76 -1.57
C LYS A 290 -4.62 -23.36 -1.15
N LEU A 291 -4.39 -23.19 0.15
CA LEU A 291 -3.06 -22.95 0.70
C LEU A 291 -2.16 -24.17 0.40
N VAL A 292 -2.67 -25.38 0.63
CA VAL A 292 -1.97 -26.64 0.32
C VAL A 292 -1.74 -26.79 -1.18
N ALA A 293 -2.73 -26.50 -2.02
CA ALA A 293 -2.58 -26.53 -3.48
C ALA A 293 -1.54 -25.52 -4.01
N GLY A 294 -1.31 -24.43 -3.27
CA GLY A 294 -0.27 -23.44 -3.53
C GLY A 294 1.14 -23.88 -3.08
N GLY A 295 1.27 -25.02 -2.40
CA GLY A 295 2.55 -25.58 -1.97
C GLY A 295 2.87 -25.45 -0.48
N ILE A 296 1.93 -24.98 0.36
CA ILE A 296 2.12 -24.92 1.82
C ILE A 296 1.79 -26.30 2.40
N PRO A 297 2.65 -26.88 3.28
CA PRO A 297 2.35 -28.14 3.95
C PRO A 297 1.02 -28.04 4.74
N ARG A 298 0.24 -29.13 4.77
CA ARG A 298 -1.11 -29.12 5.38
C ARG A 298 -1.08 -28.73 6.85
N GLU A 299 -0.13 -29.25 7.61
CA GLU A 299 0.02 -28.96 9.04
C GLU A 299 0.29 -27.46 9.28
N VAL A 300 1.04 -26.81 8.39
CA VAL A 300 1.31 -25.37 8.41
C VAL A 300 0.06 -24.59 8.01
N ALA A 301 -0.62 -25.01 6.93
CA ALA A 301 -1.81 -24.35 6.40
C ALA A 301 -2.99 -24.39 7.40
N GLU A 302 -3.09 -25.42 8.25
CA GLU A 302 -4.10 -25.55 9.31
C GLU A 302 -3.87 -24.56 10.46
N MET A 303 -2.65 -24.06 10.64
CA MET A 303 -2.29 -23.03 11.63
C MET A 303 -2.25 -21.61 11.04
N MET A 304 -2.64 -21.45 9.78
CA MET A 304 -2.82 -20.15 9.12
C MET A 304 -4.31 -19.88 8.93
N VAL A 305 -4.75 -18.64 9.17
CA VAL A 305 -6.14 -18.28 8.88
C VAL A 305 -6.36 -18.14 7.38
N GLY A 306 -5.35 -17.66 6.63
CA GLY A 306 -5.45 -17.39 5.20
C GLY A 306 -6.19 -16.09 4.88
N ALA A 307 -6.19 -15.12 5.80
CA ALA A 307 -6.80 -13.82 5.55
C ALA A 307 -6.00 -12.99 4.54
N TRP A 308 -4.69 -13.10 4.57
CA TRP A 308 -3.79 -12.49 3.58
C TRP A 308 -3.25 -13.57 2.64
N ASP A 309 -3.12 -13.22 1.36
CA ASP A 309 -2.57 -14.14 0.36
C ASP A 309 -1.05 -14.26 0.49
N PRO A 310 -0.47 -15.41 0.90
CA PRO A 310 0.96 -15.56 1.13
C PRO A 310 1.83 -15.31 -0.10
N TRP A 311 1.26 -15.38 -1.30
CA TRP A 311 1.96 -15.19 -2.57
C TRP A 311 1.77 -13.79 -3.18
N CYS A 312 0.88 -12.97 -2.62
CA CYS A 312 0.69 -11.59 -3.06
C CYS A 312 1.65 -10.66 -2.29
N VAL A 313 2.54 -9.99 -3.01
CA VAL A 313 3.53 -9.09 -2.39
C VAL A 313 3.01 -7.66 -2.15
N ALA A 314 1.71 -7.41 -2.39
CA ALA A 314 0.90 -6.29 -1.92
C ALA A 314 -0.42 -6.87 -1.40
N GLU A 315 -0.32 -7.56 -0.29
CA GLU A 315 -1.39 -8.27 0.40
C GLU A 315 -2.53 -7.35 0.84
N ASP A 316 -2.17 -6.10 1.09
CA ASP A 316 -3.04 -4.98 1.44
C ASP A 316 -4.01 -4.63 0.30
N ALA A 317 -3.52 -4.51 -0.93
CA ALA A 317 -4.35 -4.29 -2.10
C ALA A 317 -5.25 -5.50 -2.41
N ASP A 318 -4.75 -6.74 -2.23
CA ASP A 318 -5.53 -7.95 -2.46
C ASP A 318 -6.67 -8.08 -1.46
N ILE A 319 -6.39 -7.94 -0.15
CA ILE A 319 -7.40 -8.07 0.90
C ILE A 319 -8.50 -7.01 0.76
N ALA A 320 -8.17 -5.77 0.35
CA ALA A 320 -9.15 -4.72 0.08
C ALA A 320 -10.16 -5.16 -0.99
N GLY A 321 -9.68 -5.78 -2.08
CA GLY A 321 -10.54 -6.36 -3.12
C GLY A 321 -11.48 -7.44 -2.58
N TRP A 322 -11.00 -8.31 -1.69
CA TRP A 322 -11.82 -9.38 -1.10
C TRP A 322 -12.82 -8.88 -0.07
N LEU A 323 -12.47 -7.85 0.72
CA LEU A 323 -13.42 -7.16 1.59
C LEU A 323 -14.60 -6.61 0.77
N ALA A 324 -14.32 -5.91 -0.32
CA ALA A 324 -15.36 -5.34 -1.18
C ALA A 324 -16.24 -6.44 -1.84
N ARG A 325 -15.64 -7.53 -2.31
CA ARG A 325 -16.40 -8.68 -2.87
C ARG A 325 -17.28 -9.37 -1.83
N SER A 326 -16.95 -9.26 -0.56
CA SER A 326 -17.75 -9.75 0.56
C SER A 326 -18.80 -8.75 1.02
N GLY A 327 -18.90 -7.60 0.36
CA GLY A 327 -19.89 -6.55 0.65
C GLY A 327 -19.47 -5.59 1.75
N HIS A 328 -18.20 -5.61 2.14
CA HIS A 328 -17.64 -4.72 3.16
C HIS A 328 -17.02 -3.46 2.54
N LEU A 329 -16.90 -2.43 3.36
CA LEU A 329 -16.28 -1.15 3.01
C LEU A 329 -15.00 -0.93 3.82
N VAL A 330 -14.15 -0.10 3.28
CA VAL A 330 -12.97 0.44 3.95
C VAL A 330 -13.18 1.95 4.12
N GLU A 331 -12.96 2.46 5.32
CA GLU A 331 -12.96 3.89 5.60
C GLU A 331 -11.58 4.38 6.08
N MET A 332 -11.39 5.71 6.05
CA MET A 332 -10.15 6.35 6.49
C MET A 332 -10.34 7.00 7.86
N ILE A 333 -9.44 6.74 8.80
CA ILE A 333 -9.34 7.53 10.02
C ILE A 333 -8.59 8.81 9.66
N THR A 334 -9.30 9.92 9.54
CA THR A 334 -8.74 11.15 8.96
C THR A 334 -7.97 12.02 9.95
N ASP A 335 -8.12 11.77 11.26
CA ASP A 335 -7.47 12.48 12.35
C ASP A 335 -6.43 11.63 13.11
N SER A 336 -6.02 10.52 12.52
CA SER A 336 -4.97 9.65 13.05
C SER A 336 -3.91 9.33 11.99
N TRP A 337 -2.70 9.04 12.43
CA TRP A 337 -1.53 8.82 11.58
C TRP A 337 -0.60 7.76 12.16
N THR A 338 0.25 7.22 11.30
CA THR A 338 1.44 6.45 11.69
C THR A 338 2.66 7.06 11.00
N LEU A 339 3.74 7.19 11.76
CA LEU A 339 5.02 7.67 11.27
C LEU A 339 5.89 6.48 10.87
N GLU A 340 6.41 6.50 9.64
CA GLU A 340 7.27 5.47 9.04
C GLU A 340 8.64 6.03 8.67
N GLU A 341 9.60 5.14 8.38
CA GLU A 341 10.93 5.50 7.85
C GLU A 341 10.96 5.33 6.32
N ALA A 342 11.12 6.45 5.59
CA ALA A 342 11.28 6.40 4.13
C ALA A 342 12.66 5.85 3.75
N PRO A 343 12.79 5.11 2.62
CA PRO A 343 14.07 4.63 2.13
C PRO A 343 14.98 5.81 1.76
N VAL A 344 16.23 5.75 2.21
CA VAL A 344 17.22 6.82 2.01
C VAL A 344 18.11 6.62 0.77
N SER A 345 17.93 5.56 0.01
CA SER A 345 18.73 5.31 -1.20
C SER A 345 17.87 4.94 -2.41
N PRO A 346 18.24 5.40 -3.62
CA PRO A 346 17.49 5.07 -4.84
C PRO A 346 17.36 3.56 -5.09
N GLY A 347 18.42 2.79 -4.80
CA GLY A 347 18.40 1.34 -5.00
C GLY A 347 17.39 0.63 -4.10
N LYS A 348 17.29 1.04 -2.81
CA LYS A 348 16.28 0.53 -1.88
C LYS A 348 14.88 0.99 -2.28
N ALA A 349 14.73 2.27 -2.62
CA ALA A 349 13.49 2.85 -3.12
C ALA A 349 12.98 2.13 -4.38
N ALA A 350 13.86 1.85 -5.35
CA ALA A 350 13.50 1.13 -6.57
C ALA A 350 13.02 -0.30 -6.28
N ARG A 351 13.67 -1.03 -5.35
CA ARG A 351 13.24 -2.39 -4.96
C ARG A 351 11.88 -2.38 -4.27
N GLN A 352 11.65 -1.45 -3.34
CA GLN A 352 10.36 -1.31 -2.66
C GLN A 352 9.23 -1.00 -3.64
N ARG A 353 9.45 -0.03 -4.56
CA ARG A 353 8.46 0.32 -5.59
C ARG A 353 8.22 -0.80 -6.61
N ALA A 354 9.28 -1.54 -6.97
CA ALA A 354 9.15 -2.73 -7.82
C ALA A 354 8.26 -3.78 -7.15
N ARG A 355 8.41 -3.99 -5.83
CA ARG A 355 7.55 -4.88 -5.05
C ARG A 355 6.09 -4.40 -5.08
N TRP A 356 5.84 -3.10 -4.86
CA TRP A 356 4.47 -2.55 -4.92
C TRP A 356 3.82 -2.73 -6.30
N GLY A 357 4.55 -2.38 -7.37
CA GLY A 357 4.04 -2.54 -8.74
C GLY A 357 3.75 -3.99 -9.10
N LYS A 358 4.66 -4.90 -8.71
CA LYS A 358 4.49 -6.35 -8.85
C LYS A 358 3.25 -6.84 -8.09
N GLY A 359 3.09 -6.44 -6.84
CA GLY A 359 1.96 -6.84 -6.01
C GLY A 359 0.63 -6.28 -6.50
N TYR A 360 0.58 -5.03 -6.95
CA TYR A 360 -0.61 -4.45 -7.57
C TYR A 360 -1.04 -5.23 -8.82
N ALA A 361 -0.08 -5.59 -9.67
CA ALA A 361 -0.37 -6.42 -10.83
C ALA A 361 -0.88 -7.82 -10.44
N GLN A 362 -0.33 -8.44 -9.37
CA GLN A 362 -0.82 -9.71 -8.83
C GLN A 362 -2.27 -9.57 -8.33
N ALA A 363 -2.55 -8.57 -7.49
CA ALA A 363 -3.88 -8.32 -6.94
C ALA A 363 -4.91 -8.06 -8.06
N GLY A 364 -4.56 -7.23 -9.05
CA GLY A 364 -5.39 -6.99 -10.24
C GLY A 364 -5.62 -8.26 -11.07
N ALA A 365 -4.59 -9.07 -11.27
CA ALA A 365 -4.70 -10.34 -11.99
C ALA A 365 -5.62 -11.34 -11.26
N VAL A 366 -5.52 -11.46 -9.93
CA VAL A 366 -6.40 -12.32 -9.12
C VAL A 366 -7.86 -11.90 -9.28
N GLN A 367 -8.18 -10.62 -9.14
CA GLN A 367 -9.54 -10.12 -9.22
C GLN A 367 -10.13 -10.18 -10.64
N SER A 368 -9.29 -10.14 -11.69
CA SER A 368 -9.72 -10.24 -13.08
C SER A 368 -9.98 -11.67 -13.58
N ARG A 369 -9.70 -12.71 -12.79
CA ARG A 369 -9.96 -14.12 -13.21
C ARG A 369 -11.43 -14.44 -13.44
N ARG A 370 -12.32 -13.80 -12.67
CA ARG A 370 -13.77 -13.96 -12.75
C ARG A 370 -14.45 -12.58 -12.73
N PRO A 371 -14.25 -11.75 -13.79
CA PRO A 371 -14.63 -10.33 -13.75
C PRO A 371 -16.15 -10.13 -13.60
N VAL A 372 -16.97 -10.96 -14.24
CA VAL A 372 -18.43 -10.89 -14.10
C VAL A 372 -18.87 -11.20 -12.66
N ARG A 373 -18.25 -12.19 -12.01
CA ARG A 373 -18.52 -12.52 -10.61
C ARG A 373 -18.06 -11.37 -9.69
N ALA A 374 -16.89 -10.81 -9.94
CA ALA A 374 -16.39 -9.66 -9.19
C ALA A 374 -17.33 -8.45 -9.33
N ALA A 375 -17.78 -8.13 -10.54
CA ALA A 375 -18.74 -7.05 -10.79
C ALA A 375 -20.10 -7.26 -10.07
N ARG A 376 -20.60 -8.51 -10.01
CA ARG A 376 -21.83 -8.83 -9.28
C ARG A 376 -21.64 -8.74 -7.75
N GLN A 377 -20.46 -9.01 -7.23
CA GLN A 377 -20.15 -9.02 -5.80
C GLN A 377 -19.88 -7.62 -5.25
N MET A 378 -19.00 -6.84 -5.90
CA MET A 378 -18.62 -5.51 -5.41
C MET A 378 -19.28 -4.34 -6.16
N GLY A 379 -19.91 -4.61 -7.30
CA GLY A 379 -20.45 -3.59 -8.21
C GLY A 379 -19.44 -3.17 -9.28
N ILE A 380 -19.97 -2.66 -10.40
CA ILE A 380 -19.13 -2.30 -11.57
C ILE A 380 -18.24 -1.08 -11.30
N ARG A 381 -18.73 -0.06 -10.59
CA ARG A 381 -17.97 1.17 -10.29
C ARG A 381 -16.78 0.89 -9.37
N PRO A 382 -16.94 0.21 -8.22
CA PRO A 382 -15.81 -0.20 -7.40
C PRO A 382 -14.81 -1.11 -8.13
N LEU A 383 -15.28 -2.02 -9.00
CA LEU A 383 -14.41 -2.90 -9.78
C LEU A 383 -13.55 -2.12 -10.77
N ILE A 384 -14.12 -1.17 -11.51
CA ILE A 384 -13.37 -0.31 -12.43
C ILE A 384 -12.33 0.51 -11.65
N ALA A 385 -12.73 1.15 -10.54
CA ALA A 385 -11.83 1.92 -9.69
C ALA A 385 -10.67 1.06 -9.16
N TYR A 386 -10.97 -0.17 -8.73
CA TYR A 386 -9.96 -1.12 -8.27
C TYR A 386 -8.95 -1.46 -9.38
N PHE A 387 -9.41 -1.70 -10.61
CA PHE A 387 -8.52 -1.98 -11.73
C PHE A 387 -7.72 -0.75 -12.18
N LEU A 388 -8.30 0.44 -12.11
CA LEU A 388 -7.54 1.69 -12.36
C LEU A 388 -6.42 1.86 -11.34
N MET A 389 -6.61 1.45 -10.09
CA MET A 389 -5.56 1.49 -9.08
C MET A 389 -4.53 0.36 -9.27
N THR A 390 -4.97 -0.89 -9.40
CA THR A 390 -4.07 -2.06 -9.36
C THR A 390 -3.41 -2.40 -10.70
N ILE A 391 -4.06 -2.14 -11.82
CA ILE A 391 -3.54 -2.36 -13.18
C ILE A 391 -3.19 -1.02 -13.83
N GLY A 392 -4.07 -0.02 -13.70
CA GLY A 392 -3.90 1.27 -14.34
C GLY A 392 -2.69 2.05 -13.84
N THR A 393 -2.41 2.02 -12.53
CA THR A 393 -1.21 2.71 -11.98
C THR A 393 0.10 2.12 -12.52
N PRO A 394 0.37 0.80 -12.46
CA PRO A 394 1.53 0.22 -13.12
C PRO A 394 1.60 0.53 -14.61
N LEU A 395 0.48 0.37 -15.32
CA LEU A 395 0.43 0.61 -16.77
C LEU A 395 0.76 2.07 -17.12
N SER A 396 0.19 3.04 -16.42
CA SER A 396 0.48 4.46 -16.67
C SER A 396 1.96 4.78 -16.50
N LEU A 397 2.60 4.25 -15.45
CA LEU A 397 4.02 4.43 -15.21
C LEU A 397 4.89 3.71 -16.25
N MET A 398 4.48 2.55 -16.74
CA MET A 398 5.21 1.82 -17.78
C MET A 398 5.13 2.52 -19.15
N LEU A 399 4.02 3.18 -19.47
CA LEU A 399 3.84 3.91 -20.72
C LEU A 399 4.57 5.26 -20.73
N ASN A 400 4.77 5.91 -19.59
CA ASN A 400 5.42 7.21 -19.48
C ASN A 400 6.74 7.32 -20.28
N PRO A 401 7.75 6.45 -20.09
CA PRO A 401 9.02 6.59 -20.81
C PRO A 401 8.87 6.38 -22.32
N VAL A 402 7.88 5.61 -22.76
CA VAL A 402 7.59 5.40 -24.19
C VAL A 402 7.11 6.71 -24.82
N PHE A 403 6.11 7.37 -24.22
CA PHE A 403 5.61 8.65 -24.75
C PHE A 403 6.65 9.78 -24.64
N TRP A 404 7.41 9.83 -23.56
CA TRP A 404 8.51 10.78 -23.42
C TRP A 404 9.60 10.54 -24.46
N GLY A 405 9.94 9.28 -24.74
CA GLY A 405 10.88 8.89 -25.77
C GLY A 405 10.40 9.28 -27.16
N LEU A 406 9.14 9.00 -27.49
CA LEU A 406 8.53 9.40 -28.77
C LEU A 406 8.52 10.94 -28.94
N THR A 407 8.11 11.65 -27.90
CA THR A 407 8.09 13.12 -27.90
C THR A 407 9.49 13.69 -28.09
N SER A 408 10.47 13.24 -27.33
CA SER A 408 11.87 13.69 -27.46
C SER A 408 12.45 13.35 -28.83
N ALA A 409 12.21 12.15 -29.33
CA ALA A 409 12.65 11.72 -30.65
C ALA A 409 12.02 12.60 -31.76
N TYR A 410 10.74 12.94 -31.63
CA TYR A 410 10.09 13.85 -32.61
C TYR A 410 10.74 15.23 -32.60
N PHE A 411 10.98 15.83 -31.45
CA PHE A 411 11.61 17.17 -31.40
C PHE A 411 13.05 17.19 -31.92
N VAL A 412 13.78 16.09 -31.80
CA VAL A 412 15.15 15.97 -32.31
C VAL A 412 15.19 15.65 -33.80
N THR A 413 14.31 14.77 -34.28
CA THR A 413 14.40 14.21 -35.63
C THR A 413 13.37 14.78 -36.61
N HIS A 414 12.31 15.42 -36.12
CA HIS A 414 11.12 15.82 -36.90
C HIS A 414 10.56 14.68 -37.78
N SER A 415 10.64 13.44 -37.27
CA SER A 415 10.27 12.24 -38.01
C SER A 415 8.81 12.27 -38.48
N ALA A 416 8.58 12.24 -39.79
CA ALA A 416 7.26 12.10 -40.38
C ALA A 416 6.53 10.80 -39.93
N PHE A 417 7.29 9.75 -39.62
CA PHE A 417 6.75 8.52 -39.05
C PHE A 417 6.12 8.79 -37.69
N ILE A 418 6.86 9.43 -36.76
CA ILE A 418 6.33 9.72 -35.39
C ILE A 418 5.14 10.68 -35.51
N GLN A 419 5.25 11.73 -36.31
CA GLN A 419 4.12 12.64 -36.56
C GLN A 419 2.88 11.91 -37.06
N GLY A 420 3.05 10.92 -37.93
CA GLY A 420 1.94 10.13 -38.44
C GLY A 420 1.29 9.17 -37.46
N LEU A 421 1.91 8.93 -36.28
CA LEU A 421 1.28 8.17 -35.19
C LEU A 421 0.28 9.02 -34.40
N PHE A 422 0.34 10.34 -34.52
CA PHE A 422 -0.50 11.32 -33.84
C PHE A 422 -1.36 12.11 -34.82
N PRO A 423 -2.37 11.51 -35.50
CA PRO A 423 -3.31 12.28 -36.28
C PRO A 423 -4.00 13.34 -35.40
N ALA A 424 -4.55 14.39 -36.01
CA ALA A 424 -5.00 15.59 -35.30
C ALA A 424 -5.84 15.28 -34.03
N THR A 425 -6.82 14.39 -34.13
CA THR A 425 -7.66 14.02 -32.96
C THR A 425 -6.84 13.39 -31.82
N VAL A 426 -5.92 12.47 -32.15
CA VAL A 426 -5.06 11.82 -31.16
C VAL A 426 -4.09 12.82 -30.56
N PHE A 427 -3.51 13.69 -31.38
CA PHE A 427 -2.61 14.75 -30.93
C PHE A 427 -3.29 15.71 -29.94
N TYR A 428 -4.48 16.22 -30.26
CA TYR A 428 -5.19 17.14 -29.36
C TYR A 428 -5.64 16.46 -28.08
N LEU A 429 -6.03 15.18 -28.13
CA LEU A 429 -6.35 14.39 -26.95
C LEU A 429 -5.13 14.21 -26.05
N GLY A 430 -3.98 13.84 -26.62
CA GLY A 430 -2.72 13.71 -25.89
C GLY A 430 -2.23 15.03 -25.33
N ALA A 431 -2.30 16.12 -26.10
CA ALA A 431 -1.94 17.46 -25.63
C ALA A 431 -2.83 17.91 -24.45
N LEU A 432 -4.15 17.70 -24.54
CA LEU A 432 -5.08 17.98 -23.46
C LEU A 432 -4.71 17.20 -22.19
N THR A 433 -4.48 15.90 -22.32
CA THR A 433 -4.13 15.03 -21.20
C THR A 433 -2.76 15.40 -20.61
N ALA A 434 -1.77 15.69 -21.44
CA ALA A 434 -0.44 16.07 -21.01
C ALA A 434 -0.44 17.43 -20.27
N VAL A 435 -1.11 18.43 -20.81
CA VAL A 435 -1.14 19.78 -20.19
C VAL A 435 -2.01 19.76 -18.93
N ILE A 436 -3.28 19.40 -19.05
CA ILE A 436 -4.22 19.46 -17.93
C ILE A 436 -3.88 18.40 -16.87
N GLY A 437 -3.54 17.17 -17.31
CA GLY A 437 -3.22 16.08 -16.41
C GLY A 437 -1.99 16.34 -15.57
N ASN A 438 -0.88 16.74 -16.19
CA ASN A 438 0.36 17.04 -15.48
C ASN A 438 0.20 18.27 -14.57
N PHE A 439 -0.53 19.30 -15.03
CA PHE A 439 -0.81 20.47 -14.20
C PHE A 439 -1.62 20.11 -12.95
N ILE A 440 -2.66 19.29 -13.10
CA ILE A 440 -3.48 18.84 -11.96
C ILE A 440 -2.66 17.98 -11.02
N LEU A 441 -1.88 17.03 -11.52
CA LEU A 441 -1.02 16.19 -10.67
C LEU A 441 0.03 17.04 -9.94
N PHE A 442 0.62 18.03 -10.59
CA PHE A 442 1.51 18.99 -9.96
C PHE A 442 0.78 19.78 -8.85
N TYR A 443 -0.39 20.32 -9.15
CA TYR A 443 -1.21 21.07 -8.18
C TYR A 443 -1.57 20.23 -6.96
N LEU A 444 -1.97 18.98 -7.15
CA LEU A 444 -2.31 18.07 -6.04
C LEU A 444 -1.11 17.83 -5.11
N GLN A 445 0.10 17.73 -5.67
CA GLN A 445 1.32 17.56 -4.88
C GLN A 445 1.66 18.83 -4.09
N VAL A 446 1.51 20.00 -4.71
CA VAL A 446 1.65 21.27 -4.01
C VAL A 446 0.61 21.40 -2.89
N ALA A 447 -0.65 21.09 -3.18
CA ALA A 447 -1.73 21.14 -2.20
C ALA A 447 -1.48 20.17 -1.03
N ALA A 448 -0.96 18.97 -1.28
CA ALA A 448 -0.58 18.01 -0.26
C ALA A 448 0.53 18.56 0.65
N CYS A 449 1.60 19.12 0.06
CA CYS A 449 2.69 19.73 0.82
C CYS A 449 2.21 20.88 1.73
N LEU A 450 1.32 21.73 1.21
CA LEU A 450 0.77 22.86 1.98
C LEU A 450 -0.15 22.37 3.11
N ARG A 451 -0.98 21.36 2.83
CA ARG A 451 -1.87 20.75 3.82
C ARG A 451 -1.09 20.09 4.96
N ASP A 452 0.08 19.51 4.67
CA ASP A 452 0.96 18.93 5.67
C ASP A 452 1.89 19.94 6.36
N SER A 453 1.71 21.25 6.05
CA SER A 453 2.56 22.34 6.52
C SER A 453 4.05 22.12 6.24
N GLU A 454 4.34 21.55 5.08
CA GLU A 454 5.68 21.34 4.56
C GLU A 454 5.90 22.18 3.27
N PRO A 455 5.72 23.51 3.31
CA PRO A 455 5.84 24.35 2.11
C PRO A 455 7.25 24.30 1.50
N GLY A 456 8.26 23.98 2.32
CA GLY A 456 9.64 23.78 1.87
C GLY A 456 9.82 22.63 0.88
N LEU A 457 8.83 21.72 0.78
CA LEU A 457 8.85 20.60 -0.17
C LEU A 457 8.36 20.99 -1.56
N VAL A 458 7.62 22.09 -1.70
CA VAL A 458 7.07 22.55 -2.99
C VAL A 458 8.17 22.73 -4.05
N LYS A 459 9.36 23.18 -3.68
CA LYS A 459 10.50 23.32 -4.62
C LYS A 459 10.93 22.00 -5.28
N TYR A 460 10.68 20.85 -4.64
CA TYR A 460 11.02 19.53 -5.20
C TYR A 460 10.08 19.12 -6.34
N MET A 461 8.94 19.81 -6.50
CA MET A 461 8.03 19.57 -7.63
C MET A 461 8.68 19.84 -8.98
N LEU A 462 9.72 20.68 -9.03
CA LEU A 462 10.51 20.89 -10.25
C LEU A 462 11.24 19.61 -10.71
N ALA A 463 11.42 18.65 -9.82
CA ALA A 463 12.06 17.37 -10.12
C ALA A 463 11.08 16.20 -10.30
N LEU A 464 9.78 16.48 -10.48
CA LEU A 464 8.77 15.45 -10.71
C LEU A 464 9.05 14.62 -11.96
N ALA A 465 9.48 15.25 -13.03
CA ALA A 465 9.75 14.57 -14.28
C ALA A 465 10.82 13.47 -14.15
N PRO A 466 12.06 13.73 -13.65
CA PRO A 466 13.02 12.67 -13.40
C PRO A 466 12.54 11.65 -12.35
N TRP A 467 11.74 12.08 -11.36
CA TRP A 467 11.14 11.18 -10.40
C TRP A 467 10.14 10.19 -11.04
N TRP A 468 9.31 10.65 -11.95
CA TRP A 468 8.40 9.76 -12.70
C TRP A 468 9.16 8.75 -13.57
N LEU A 469 10.27 9.13 -14.20
CA LEU A 469 11.13 8.17 -14.91
C LEU A 469 11.74 7.13 -13.98
N PHE A 470 12.17 7.55 -12.79
CA PHE A 470 12.66 6.63 -11.76
C PHE A 470 11.56 5.65 -11.29
N THR A 471 10.35 6.14 -11.07
CA THR A 471 9.21 5.27 -10.70
C THR A 471 8.80 4.35 -11.85
N SER A 472 8.88 4.82 -13.10
CA SER A 472 8.67 4.00 -14.30
C SER A 472 9.68 2.84 -14.40
N TYR A 473 10.97 3.13 -14.19
CA TYR A 473 12.00 2.10 -14.12
C TYR A 473 11.67 1.04 -13.05
N SER A 474 11.28 1.49 -11.86
CA SER A 474 10.93 0.59 -10.77
C SER A 474 9.73 -0.29 -11.12
N MET A 475 8.75 0.27 -11.84
CA MET A 475 7.56 -0.45 -12.28
C MET A 475 7.88 -1.51 -13.32
N TRP A 476 8.68 -1.16 -14.36
CA TRP A 476 9.18 -2.14 -15.34
C TRP A 476 9.93 -3.29 -14.66
N LYS A 477 10.82 -2.95 -13.72
CA LYS A 477 11.56 -3.95 -12.92
C LYS A 477 10.58 -4.91 -12.20
N GLY A 478 9.57 -4.38 -11.52
CA GLY A 478 8.59 -5.19 -10.78
C GLY A 478 7.77 -6.12 -11.67
N ILE A 479 7.31 -5.62 -12.83
CA ILE A 479 6.55 -6.43 -13.79
C ILE A 479 7.43 -7.51 -14.44
N ILE A 480 8.68 -7.21 -14.76
CA ILE A 480 9.62 -8.23 -15.28
C ILE A 480 9.87 -9.32 -14.23
N GLU A 481 10.11 -8.94 -12.97
CA GLU A 481 10.30 -9.89 -11.87
C GLU A 481 9.12 -10.84 -11.68
N LEU A 482 7.89 -10.41 -11.99
CA LEU A 482 6.69 -11.23 -11.88
C LEU A 482 6.74 -12.48 -12.79
N PHE A 483 7.41 -12.38 -13.93
CA PHE A 483 7.56 -13.49 -14.89
C PHE A 483 8.81 -14.33 -14.65
N ILE A 484 9.70 -13.93 -13.72
CA ILE A 484 10.89 -14.70 -13.35
C ILE A 484 10.53 -15.58 -12.14
N PRO A 485 10.51 -16.93 -12.25
CA PRO A 485 10.02 -17.82 -11.19
C PRO A 485 10.66 -17.61 -9.82
N ARG A 486 11.97 -17.34 -9.78
CA ARG A 486 12.74 -17.12 -8.53
C ARG A 486 12.43 -15.77 -7.87
N LEU A 487 11.96 -14.76 -8.62
CA LEU A 487 11.72 -13.41 -8.15
C LEU A 487 10.23 -13.10 -7.96
N ARG A 488 9.36 -13.93 -8.49
CA ARG A 488 7.91 -13.72 -8.53
C ARG A 488 7.30 -13.41 -7.16
N PHE A 489 7.64 -14.21 -6.16
CA PHE A 489 7.12 -14.09 -4.80
C PHE A 489 8.18 -13.56 -3.82
N HIS A 490 9.34 -13.15 -4.34
CA HIS A 490 10.42 -12.68 -3.49
C HIS A 490 10.01 -11.38 -2.79
N TRP A 491 10.04 -11.43 -1.45
CA TRP A 491 9.79 -10.29 -0.60
C TRP A 491 11.11 -9.55 -0.36
N HIS A 492 11.27 -8.39 -0.99
CA HIS A 492 12.39 -7.52 -0.71
C HIS A 492 12.18 -6.83 0.64
N VAL A 493 12.84 -7.32 1.67
CA VAL A 493 12.83 -6.70 3.00
C VAL A 493 13.40 -5.29 2.90
N THR A 494 12.70 -4.32 3.46
CA THR A 494 13.20 -2.95 3.61
C THR A 494 14.06 -2.91 4.87
N GLU A 495 15.25 -2.32 4.81
CA GLU A 495 16.08 -2.11 6.00
C GLU A 495 15.65 -0.83 6.70
N HIS A 496 15.43 -0.91 8.00
CA HIS A 496 15.04 0.18 8.88
C HIS A 496 16.13 0.51 9.90
N GLY A 497 15.92 1.60 10.68
CA GLY A 497 16.89 2.05 11.67
C GLY A 497 18.20 2.49 11.04
N ILE A 498 18.14 3.22 9.94
CA ILE A 498 19.31 3.77 9.23
C ILE A 498 19.74 5.09 9.86
N VAL A 499 18.78 5.85 10.38
CA VAL A 499 19.01 7.11 11.09
C VAL A 499 19.44 6.79 12.52
N ASP A 500 20.34 7.62 13.06
CA ASP A 500 20.75 7.53 14.46
C ASP A 500 19.54 7.49 15.41
N PRO A 501 19.48 6.54 16.37
CA PRO A 501 18.31 6.32 17.21
C PRO A 501 17.85 7.53 18.02
N GLU A 502 18.78 8.37 18.50
CA GLU A 502 18.42 9.57 19.27
C GLU A 502 17.78 10.63 18.38
N THR A 503 18.35 10.85 17.20
CA THR A 503 17.82 11.74 16.17
C THR A 503 16.43 11.28 15.73
N ALA A 504 16.26 9.97 15.49
CA ALA A 504 14.97 9.37 15.11
C ALA A 504 13.90 9.62 16.19
N ARG A 505 14.21 9.31 17.46
CA ARG A 505 13.29 9.53 18.59
C ARG A 505 12.91 11.01 18.76
N ALA A 506 13.85 11.91 18.60
CA ALA A 506 13.59 13.36 18.72
C ALA A 506 12.64 13.83 17.64
N GLU A 507 12.86 13.39 16.39
CA GLU A 507 12.03 13.81 15.27
C GLU A 507 10.65 13.16 15.28
N ILE A 508 10.54 11.88 15.63
CA ILE A 508 9.25 11.19 15.80
C ILE A 508 8.42 11.95 16.85
N ARG A 509 9.00 12.29 18.01
CA ARG A 509 8.30 13.09 19.03
C ARG A 509 7.86 14.45 18.50
N ARG A 510 8.73 15.16 17.80
CA ARG A 510 8.40 16.45 17.17
C ARG A 510 7.23 16.31 16.19
N ARG A 511 7.24 15.28 15.35
CA ARG A 511 6.18 15.02 14.37
C ARG A 511 4.85 14.71 15.06
N HIS A 512 4.85 13.86 16.08
CA HIS A 512 3.63 13.59 16.85
C HIS A 512 3.05 14.86 17.46
N GLN A 513 3.86 15.75 18.03
CA GLN A 513 3.41 17.03 18.56
C GLN A 513 2.79 17.93 17.48
N VAL A 514 3.42 18.04 16.32
CA VAL A 514 2.88 18.82 15.20
C VAL A 514 1.54 18.25 14.73
N MET A 515 1.42 16.96 14.62
CA MET A 515 0.20 16.31 14.13
C MET A 515 -0.93 16.38 15.16
N SER A 516 -0.65 16.24 16.46
CA SER A 516 -1.68 16.34 17.52
C SER A 516 -2.31 17.73 17.60
N VAL A 517 -1.54 18.80 17.38
CA VAL A 517 -2.09 20.18 17.32
C VAL A 517 -3.04 20.35 16.13
N ARG A 518 -2.80 19.65 15.03
CA ARG A 518 -3.62 19.74 13.80
C ARG A 518 -4.91 18.93 13.85
N SER A 519 -4.90 17.83 14.61
CA SER A 519 -6.09 17.00 14.76
C SER A 519 -7.20 17.66 15.58
N VAL A 520 -6.89 18.76 16.26
CA VAL A 520 -7.90 19.60 16.92
C VAL A 520 -8.61 20.43 15.83
N PRO A 521 -9.93 20.31 15.66
CA PRO A 521 -10.66 21.12 14.69
C PRO A 521 -10.49 22.59 15.03
N THR A 522 -9.66 23.31 14.28
CA THR A 522 -9.72 24.77 14.30
C THR A 522 -11.06 25.13 13.70
N GLY A 523 -11.98 25.57 14.54
CA GLY A 523 -13.27 26.08 14.12
C GLY A 523 -13.08 27.39 13.33
N LEU A 524 -12.72 27.22 12.05
CA LEU A 524 -12.84 28.25 11.03
C LEU A 524 -13.97 27.85 10.10
N PRO A 525 -14.88 28.77 9.79
CA PRO A 525 -16.10 28.54 9.04
C PRO A 525 -15.87 28.04 7.61
#